data_3927a172740aa35ee0207d2fa9db1370
#
_entry.id   3927a172740aa35ee0207d2fa9db1370
#
_cell.length_a   1.000
_cell.length_b   1.000
_cell.length_c   1.000
_cell.angle_alpha   90.00
_cell.angle_beta   90.00
_cell.angle_gamma   90.00
#
_symmetry.space_group_name_H-M   'P 1'
#
loop_
_entity.id
_entity.type
_entity.pdbx_description
1 polymer ?
#
loop_
_entity_poly.entity_id
_entity_poly.type
_entity_poly.pdbx_seq_one_letter_code
_entity_poly.pdbx_strand_id
1 'polypeptide(L)' 'QGNLVAVTMQEREMDDEVEEYNYLFDTHRKKYTLASKIEYDRNGNVKKIETFHESEFGWKKVKENSEEELLYKQIVK' A
#
# COMPACT_ATOMS: atom_id res chain seq x y z
N GLN A 1 6.72 10.85 10.58
CA GLN A 1 6.11 11.93 11.30
C GLN A 1 4.64 11.63 11.61
N GLY A 2 4.02 12.47 12.42
CA GLY A 2 2.68 12.24 12.92
C GLY A 2 1.58 12.19 11.86
N ASN A 3 1.85 12.68 10.65
CA ASN A 3 0.85 12.68 9.59
C ASN A 3 0.97 11.50 8.63
N LEU A 4 1.94 10.64 8.84
CA LEU A 4 2.14 9.48 7.97
C LEU A 4 1.64 8.23 8.65
N VAL A 5 0.82 7.46 7.93
CA VAL A 5 0.27 6.20 8.43
C VAL A 5 0.59 5.11 7.42
N ALA A 6 1.14 4.01 7.91
CA ALA A 6 1.44 2.85 7.07
C ALA A 6 0.25 1.90 7.07
N VAL A 7 -0.15 1.44 5.89
CA VAL A 7 -1.26 0.49 5.74
C VAL A 7 -0.81 -0.65 4.86
N THR A 8 -1.06 -1.87 5.30
CA THR A 8 -0.74 -3.07 4.53
C THR A 8 -2.02 -3.67 3.97
N MET A 9 -2.03 -3.97 2.68
CA MET A 9 -3.13 -4.63 2.01
C MET A 9 -2.61 -5.88 1.32
N GLN A 10 -3.36 -6.98 1.40
CA GLN A 10 -3.00 -8.21 0.72
C GLN A 10 -4.09 -8.58 -0.28
N GLU A 11 -3.67 -9.09 -1.43
CA GLU A 11 -4.56 -9.63 -2.45
C GLU A 11 -4.15 -11.06 -2.76
N ARG A 12 -5.14 -11.96 -2.80
CA ARG A 12 -4.91 -13.35 -3.19
C ARG A 12 -5.21 -13.49 -4.68
N GLU A 13 -4.24 -14.02 -5.41
CA GLU A 13 -4.38 -14.25 -6.85
C GLU A 13 -5.05 -15.58 -7.12
N MET A 14 -5.43 -15.83 -8.38
CA MET A 14 -6.15 -17.03 -8.76
C MET A 14 -5.35 -18.32 -8.56
N ASP A 15 -4.01 -18.21 -8.58
CA ASP A 15 -3.12 -19.36 -8.39
C ASP A 15 -2.68 -19.53 -6.94
N ASP A 16 -3.40 -18.90 -6.00
CA ASP A 16 -3.12 -18.89 -4.58
C ASP A 16 -1.83 -18.16 -4.19
N GLU A 17 -1.27 -17.41 -5.10
CA GLU A 17 -0.18 -16.51 -4.77
C GLU A 17 -0.78 -15.26 -4.11
N VAL A 18 0.01 -14.62 -3.26
CA VAL A 18 -0.44 -13.44 -2.52
C VAL A 18 0.48 -12.27 -2.84
N GLU A 19 -0.13 -11.12 -3.08
CA GLU A 19 0.61 -9.87 -3.21
C GLU A 19 0.31 -9.00 -2.01
N GLU A 20 1.35 -8.45 -1.41
CA GLU A 20 1.22 -7.56 -0.26
C GLU A 20 1.69 -6.17 -0.66
N TYR A 21 0.82 -5.19 -0.44
CA TYR A 21 1.09 -3.79 -0.76
C TYR A 21 1.21 -3.01 0.53
N ASN A 22 2.32 -2.31 0.70
CA ASN A 22 2.53 -1.47 1.88
C ASN A 22 2.46 -0.02 1.45
N TYR A 23 1.37 0.64 1.84
CA TYR A 23 1.12 2.03 1.50
C TYR A 23 1.51 2.95 2.62
N LEU A 24 1.87 4.17 2.25
CA LEU A 24 2.00 5.29 3.18
C LEU A 24 0.95 6.31 2.80
N PHE A 25 0.18 6.75 3.79
CA PHE A 25 -0.81 7.80 3.62
C PHE A 25 -0.38 9.05 4.37
N ASP A 26 -0.41 10.19 3.68
CA ASP A 26 -0.23 11.49 4.33
C ASP A 26 -1.63 12.01 4.64
N THR A 27 -2.02 11.92 5.91
CA THR A 27 -3.38 12.28 6.31
C THR A 27 -3.61 13.78 6.32
N HIS A 28 -2.54 14.56 6.34
CA HIS A 28 -2.64 16.01 6.28
C HIS A 28 -2.94 16.49 4.86
N ARG A 29 -2.26 15.90 3.89
CA ARG A 29 -2.38 16.31 2.48
C ARG A 29 -3.35 15.46 1.68
N LYS A 30 -3.87 14.40 2.27
CA LYS A 30 -4.77 13.45 1.61
C LYS A 30 -4.12 12.85 0.37
N LYS A 31 -2.90 12.37 0.54
CA LYS A 31 -2.11 11.72 -0.52
C LYS A 31 -1.61 10.38 -0.05
N TYR A 32 -1.24 9.53 -0.99
CA TYR A 32 -0.68 8.23 -0.68
C TYR A 32 0.42 7.87 -1.64
N THR A 33 1.24 6.90 -1.26
CA THR A 33 2.22 6.29 -2.14
C THR A 33 2.41 4.84 -1.74
N LEU A 34 2.90 4.03 -2.68
CA LEU A 34 3.25 2.64 -2.43
C LEU A 34 4.73 2.60 -2.00
N ALA A 35 4.97 2.18 -0.77
CA ALA A 35 6.33 2.12 -0.23
C ALA A 35 7.03 0.81 -0.55
N SER A 36 6.29 -0.30 -0.57
CA SER A 36 6.87 -1.59 -0.94
C SER A 36 5.79 -2.53 -1.43
N LYS A 37 6.22 -3.55 -2.17
CA LYS A 37 5.36 -4.61 -2.66
C LYS A 37 6.09 -5.93 -2.48
N ILE A 38 5.41 -6.92 -1.90
CA ILE A 38 5.99 -8.24 -1.68
C ILE A 38 5.10 -9.27 -2.34
N GLU A 39 5.71 -10.17 -3.11
CA GLU A 39 4.98 -11.28 -3.74
C GLU A 39 5.36 -12.57 -3.05
N TYR A 40 4.36 -13.35 -2.68
CA TYR A 40 4.53 -14.65 -2.05
C TYR A 40 4.01 -15.73 -2.97
N ASP A 41 4.68 -16.89 -2.96
CA ASP A 41 4.18 -18.05 -3.72
C ASP A 41 3.05 -18.73 -2.92
N ARG A 42 2.46 -19.77 -3.52
CA ARG A 42 1.34 -20.48 -2.90
C ARG A 42 1.70 -21.13 -1.56
N ASN A 43 2.98 -21.35 -1.31
CA ASN A 43 3.46 -21.96 -0.06
C ASN A 43 3.82 -20.92 1.00
N GLY A 44 3.63 -19.64 0.68
CA GLY A 44 3.93 -18.57 1.60
C GLY A 44 5.37 -18.09 1.58
N ASN A 45 6.17 -18.56 0.63
CA ASN A 45 7.56 -18.13 0.50
C ASN A 45 7.63 -16.84 -0.33
N VAL A 46 8.56 -15.97 0.03
CA VAL A 46 8.75 -14.73 -0.70
C VAL A 46 9.33 -15.01 -2.08
N LYS A 47 8.63 -14.56 -3.13
CA LYS A 47 9.11 -14.65 -4.50
C LYS A 47 9.86 -13.41 -4.92
N LYS A 48 9.36 -12.24 -4.51
CA LYS A 48 9.91 -10.97 -4.96
C LYS A 48 9.59 -9.90 -3.95
N ILE A 49 10.55 -9.00 -3.73
CA ILE A 49 10.36 -7.82 -2.89
C ILE A 49 10.78 -6.61 -3.69
N GLU A 50 9.89 -5.63 -3.76
CA GLU A 50 10.19 -4.33 -4.35
C GLU A 50 10.04 -3.28 -3.26
N THR A 51 11.09 -2.53 -3.00
CA THR A 51 11.04 -1.43 -2.06
C THR A 51 11.39 -0.16 -2.79
N PHE A 52 10.76 0.93 -2.40
CA PHE A 52 10.96 2.22 -3.03
C PHE A 52 11.59 3.19 -2.03
N HIS A 53 12.64 3.87 -2.45
CA HIS A 53 13.27 4.88 -1.62
C HIS A 53 12.37 6.10 -1.56
N GLU A 54 12.49 6.87 -0.49
CA GLU A 54 11.69 8.07 -0.30
C GLU A 54 11.76 9.02 -1.49
N SER A 55 12.92 9.14 -2.11
CA SER A 55 13.10 9.99 -3.28
C SER A 55 12.34 9.48 -4.51
N GLU A 56 11.93 8.21 -4.50
CA GLU A 56 11.21 7.59 -5.61
C GLU A 56 9.70 7.56 -5.37
N PHE A 57 9.25 8.02 -4.21
CA PHE A 57 7.82 8.01 -3.89
C PHE A 57 7.07 8.92 -4.85
N GLY A 58 6.14 8.32 -5.58
CA GLY A 58 5.23 9.08 -6.42
C GLY A 58 3.95 9.36 -5.66
N TRP A 59 3.92 10.46 -4.90
CA TRP A 59 2.74 10.81 -4.12
C TRP A 59 1.55 11.11 -5.02
N LYS A 60 0.43 10.46 -4.75
CA LYS A 60 -0.80 10.61 -5.53
C LYS A 60 -1.93 11.05 -4.62
N LYS A 61 -2.85 11.82 -5.16
CA LYS A 61 -4.04 12.22 -4.40
C LYS A 61 -4.96 11.04 -4.23
N VAL A 62 -5.61 10.96 -3.06
CA VAL A 62 -6.63 9.96 -2.82
C VAL A 62 -7.88 10.39 -3.58
N LYS A 63 -8.26 9.61 -4.60
CA LYS A 63 -9.41 9.92 -5.45
C LYS A 63 -10.69 9.37 -4.85
N GLU A 64 -11.80 10.06 -5.10
CA GLU A 64 -13.11 9.59 -4.67
C GLU A 64 -13.44 8.25 -5.32
N ASN A 65 -14.10 7.40 -4.55
CA ASN A 65 -14.57 6.08 -4.99
C ASN A 65 -13.47 5.11 -5.40
N SER A 66 -12.24 5.34 -4.94
CA SER A 66 -11.12 4.44 -5.18
C SER A 66 -10.92 3.51 -3.98
N GLU A 67 -10.16 2.44 -4.18
CA GLU A 67 -9.77 1.56 -3.08
C GLU A 67 -8.95 2.32 -2.04
N GLU A 68 -8.11 3.24 -2.50
CA GLU A 68 -7.28 4.06 -1.62
C GLU A 68 -8.14 4.95 -0.73
N GLU A 69 -9.27 5.41 -1.24
CA GLU A 69 -10.17 6.21 -0.42
C GLU A 69 -10.79 5.37 0.70
N LEU A 70 -11.15 4.13 0.40
CA LEU A 70 -11.70 3.23 1.41
C LEU A 70 -10.69 3.01 2.54
N LEU A 71 -9.42 2.79 2.17
CA LEU A 71 -8.35 2.65 3.15
C LEU A 71 -8.14 3.93 3.94
N TYR A 72 -8.15 5.06 3.24
CA TYR A 72 -7.95 6.36 3.86
C TYR A 72 -9.03 6.65 4.91
N LYS A 73 -10.30 6.34 4.59
CA LYS A 73 -11.40 6.57 5.51
C LYS A 73 -11.33 5.71 6.76
N GLN A 74 -10.70 4.55 6.67
CA GLN A 74 -10.50 3.69 7.84
C GLN A 74 -9.43 4.26 8.77
N ILE A 75 -8.49 4.99 8.24
CA ILE A 75 -7.42 5.62 9.02
C ILE A 75 -7.90 6.89 9.68
N VAL A 76 -8.62 7.71 8.93
CA VAL A 76 -9.10 9.02 9.37
C VAL A 76 -10.57 8.87 9.79
N LYS A 77 -10.78 8.75 11.08
CA LYS A 77 -12.14 8.59 11.62
C LYS A 77 -12.60 9.85 12.33
#